data_6a98fa9f9c1d3aa2c41d648a3216bc90
#
_entry.id   6a98fa9f9c1d3aa2c41d648a3216bc90
#
_cell.length_a   1.000
_cell.length_b   1.000
_cell.length_c   1.000
_cell.angle_alpha   90.00
_cell.angle_beta   90.00
_cell.angle_gamma   90.00
#
_symmetry.space_group_name_H-M   'P 1'
#
loop_
_entity.id
_entity.type
_entity.pdbx_description
1 polymer ?
#
loop_
_entity_poly.entity_id
_entity_poly.type
_entity_poly.pdbx_seq_one_letter_code
_entity_poly.pdbx_strand_id
1 'polypeptide(L)'
;MPVRVAVFIDGANVYRAFKTVFGWTRYSPLGLAAGLAAGRRIVRTAFYIAAVPQEMGADAYADQQRFLRRLRQQQELVVWTGRMAQADGVWHEKGVDVKIATDMVSLAYRDLYDAAILVSGDGDLAPFPTVSSTYHSYLD
;
A
#
# COMPACT_ATOMS: atom_id res chain seq x y z
N MET A 1 16.79 21.49 -5.71
CA MET A 1 16.05 20.99 -4.53
C MET A 1 15.95 19.47 -4.60
N PRO A 2 16.20 18.75 -3.51
CA PRO A 2 16.03 17.30 -3.54
C PRO A 2 14.58 16.92 -3.77
N VAL A 3 14.39 15.82 -4.50
CA VAL A 3 13.05 15.30 -4.79
C VAL A 3 12.49 14.64 -3.54
N ARG A 4 11.29 15.02 -3.15
CA ARG A 4 10.57 14.41 -2.04
C ARG A 4 9.68 13.29 -2.60
N VAL A 5 9.83 12.09 -2.06
CA VAL A 5 9.15 10.90 -2.57
C VAL A 5 8.13 10.42 -1.54
N ALA A 6 6.90 10.18 -1.99
CA ALA A 6 5.88 9.48 -1.21
C ALA A 6 5.66 8.10 -1.83
N VAL A 7 5.62 7.06 -0.99
CA VAL A 7 5.44 5.68 -1.43
C VAL A 7 4.09 5.18 -0.94
N PHE A 8 3.27 4.71 -1.87
CA PHE A 8 1.93 4.20 -1.59
C PHE A 8 1.90 2.72 -1.94
N ILE A 9 1.67 1.86 -0.97
CA ILE A 9 1.78 0.41 -1.13
C ILE A 9 0.41 -0.23 -0.96
N ASP A 10 -0.09 -0.86 -2.04
CA ASP A 10 -1.27 -1.70 -1.98
C ASP A 10 -0.85 -3.04 -1.34
N GLY A 11 -1.20 -3.19 -0.05
CA GLY A 11 -0.67 -4.28 0.76
C GLY A 11 -1.10 -5.66 0.29
N ALA A 12 -2.34 -5.82 -0.17
CA ALA A 12 -2.83 -7.12 -0.61
C ALA A 12 -2.14 -7.56 -1.90
N ASN A 13 -1.97 -6.65 -2.85
CA ASN A 13 -1.30 -6.95 -4.10
C ASN A 13 0.17 -7.28 -3.89
N VAL A 14 0.85 -6.54 -3.03
CA VAL A 14 2.25 -6.81 -2.69
C VAL A 14 2.39 -8.15 -1.98
N TYR A 15 1.51 -8.43 -1.02
CA TYR A 15 1.49 -9.70 -0.30
C TYR A 15 1.36 -10.87 -1.27
N ARG A 16 0.41 -10.81 -2.21
CA ARG A 16 0.23 -11.86 -3.21
C ARG A 16 1.43 -12.01 -4.13
N ALA A 17 2.00 -10.89 -4.57
CA ALA A 17 3.15 -10.90 -5.46
C ALA A 17 4.36 -11.55 -4.79
N PHE A 18 4.65 -11.19 -3.55
CA PHE A 18 5.76 -11.78 -2.81
C PHE A 18 5.53 -13.26 -2.54
N LYS A 19 4.30 -13.64 -2.19
CA LYS A 19 3.96 -15.04 -1.97
C LYS A 19 4.14 -15.87 -3.24
N THR A 20 3.71 -15.35 -4.40
CA THR A 20 3.78 -16.06 -5.67
C THR A 20 5.21 -16.18 -6.16
N VAL A 21 5.99 -15.09 -6.10
CA VAL A 21 7.34 -15.05 -6.69
C VAL A 21 8.37 -15.67 -5.76
N PHE A 22 8.29 -15.40 -4.46
CA PHE A 22 9.33 -15.77 -3.50
C PHE A 22 8.92 -16.89 -2.54
N GLY A 23 7.64 -17.28 -2.54
CA GLY A 23 7.14 -18.33 -1.65
C GLY A 23 7.07 -17.91 -0.19
N TRP A 24 7.19 -16.63 0.12
CA TRP A 24 7.08 -16.15 1.49
C TRP A 24 6.23 -14.88 1.53
N THR A 25 5.67 -14.60 2.71
CA THR A 25 4.68 -13.56 2.89
C THR A 25 5.14 -12.45 3.83
N ARG A 26 6.33 -12.62 4.43
CA ARG A 26 6.88 -11.60 5.31
C ARG A 26 7.79 -10.68 4.52
N TYR A 27 7.57 -9.39 4.65
CA TYR A 27 8.41 -8.39 4.02
C TYR A 27 8.35 -7.11 4.84
N SER A 28 9.31 -6.21 4.59
CA SER A 28 9.32 -4.90 5.24
C SER A 28 8.84 -3.84 4.26
N PRO A 29 7.67 -3.23 4.49
CA PRO A 29 7.22 -2.13 3.63
C PRO A 29 8.21 -0.97 3.60
N LEU A 30 8.85 -0.64 4.72
CA LEU A 30 9.86 0.43 4.76
C LEU A 30 11.10 0.05 3.94
N GLY A 31 11.53 -1.21 4.02
CA GLY A 31 12.65 -1.69 3.21
C GLY A 31 12.35 -1.64 1.72
N LEU A 32 11.14 -2.07 1.34
CA LEU A 32 10.69 -1.99 -0.05
C LEU A 32 10.68 -0.54 -0.54
N ALA A 33 10.13 0.37 0.26
CA ALA A 33 10.07 1.79 -0.07
C ALA A 33 11.47 2.37 -0.25
N ALA A 34 12.40 2.06 0.65
CA ALA A 34 13.77 2.56 0.56
C ALA A 34 14.46 2.09 -0.72
N GLY A 35 14.28 0.82 -1.07
CA GLY A 35 14.83 0.28 -2.31
C GLY A 35 14.28 0.97 -3.54
N LEU A 36 12.97 1.19 -3.59
CA LEU A 36 12.32 1.83 -4.73
C LEU A 36 12.65 3.32 -4.83
N ALA A 37 12.83 3.99 -3.70
CA ALA A 37 13.20 5.41 -3.68
C ALA A 37 14.61 5.66 -4.20
N ALA A 38 15.47 4.65 -4.16
CA ALA A 38 16.82 4.69 -4.74
C ALA A 38 17.63 5.89 -4.24
N GLY A 39 17.66 6.08 -2.92
CA GLY A 39 18.41 7.15 -2.28
C GLY A 39 17.72 8.50 -2.23
N ARG A 40 16.55 8.65 -2.89
CA ARG A 40 15.76 9.89 -2.79
C ARG A 40 15.13 10.01 -1.40
N ARG A 41 14.81 11.23 -1.00
CA ARG A 41 14.23 11.49 0.31
C ARG A 41 12.77 11.01 0.34
N ILE A 42 12.47 10.08 1.25
CA ILE A 42 11.10 9.62 1.47
C ILE A 42 10.46 10.51 2.53
N VAL A 43 9.35 11.15 2.17
CA VAL A 43 8.57 11.98 3.08
C VAL A 43 7.36 11.25 3.65
N ARG A 44 6.95 10.14 3.01
CA ARG A 44 5.80 9.36 3.46
C ARG A 44 5.88 7.95 2.88
N THR A 45 5.67 6.96 3.72
CA THR A 45 5.43 5.57 3.29
C THR A 45 4.09 5.16 3.86
N ALA A 46 3.14 4.84 2.99
CA ALA A 46 1.80 4.46 3.37
C ALA A 46 1.48 3.05 2.86
N PHE A 47 0.93 2.25 3.75
CA PHE A 47 0.57 0.86 3.48
C PHE A 47 -0.94 0.69 3.66
N TYR A 48 -1.59 0.11 2.66
CA TYR A 48 -3.05 -0.02 2.62
C TYR A 48 -3.42 -1.48 2.45
N ILE A 49 -4.29 -1.98 3.31
CA ILE A 49 -4.76 -3.36 3.22
C ILE A 49 -6.15 -3.45 3.82
N ALA A 50 -6.98 -4.34 3.28
CA ALA A 50 -8.27 -4.61 3.87
C ALA A 50 -8.10 -5.55 5.07
N ALA A 51 -8.79 -5.25 6.16
CA ALA A 51 -8.76 -6.08 7.35
C ALA A 51 -9.48 -7.40 7.09
N VAL A 52 -8.82 -8.52 7.41
CA VAL A 52 -9.41 -9.85 7.31
C VAL A 52 -10.50 -9.98 8.38
N PRO A 53 -11.76 -10.27 8.00
CA PRO A 53 -12.80 -10.50 8.99
C PRO A 53 -12.63 -11.86 9.67
N GLN A 54 -13.14 -11.98 10.89
CA GLN A 54 -13.06 -13.23 11.64
C GLN A 54 -13.75 -14.38 10.89
N GLU A 55 -14.77 -14.07 10.10
CA GLU A 55 -15.54 -15.05 9.33
C GLU A 55 -14.70 -15.73 8.23
N MET A 56 -13.59 -15.15 7.85
CA MET A 56 -12.67 -15.75 6.87
C MET A 56 -11.76 -16.81 7.50
N GLY A 57 -11.80 -16.96 8.82
CA GLY A 57 -11.02 -17.95 9.54
C GLY A 57 -10.22 -17.33 10.68
N ALA A 58 -10.21 -18.02 11.83
CA ALA A 58 -9.55 -17.52 13.02
C ALA A 58 -8.05 -17.36 12.84
N ASP A 59 -7.42 -18.31 12.14
CA ASP A 59 -5.97 -18.27 11.94
C ASP A 59 -5.54 -17.11 11.01
N ALA A 60 -6.29 -16.92 9.91
CA ALA A 60 -6.01 -15.82 8.98
C ALA A 60 -6.20 -14.48 9.66
N TYR A 61 -7.26 -14.35 10.46
CA TYR A 61 -7.52 -13.14 11.23
C TYR A 61 -6.38 -12.85 12.21
N ALA A 62 -5.99 -13.86 13.00
CA ALA A 62 -4.94 -13.69 13.99
C ALA A 62 -3.58 -13.36 13.36
N ASP A 63 -3.26 -14.02 12.25
CA ASP A 63 -2.00 -13.77 11.53
C ASP A 63 -1.92 -12.33 11.04
N GLN A 64 -3.02 -11.81 10.46
CA GLN A 64 -3.03 -10.44 9.99
C GLN A 64 -2.95 -9.45 11.16
N GLN A 65 -3.66 -9.73 12.26
CA GLN A 65 -3.60 -8.85 13.44
C GLN A 65 -2.17 -8.73 13.97
N ARG A 66 -1.42 -9.84 14.03
CA ARG A 66 -0.02 -9.81 14.43
C ARG A 66 0.84 -9.01 13.46
N PHE A 67 0.62 -9.20 12.16
CA PHE A 67 1.33 -8.48 11.11
C PHE A 67 1.08 -6.97 11.22
N LEU A 68 -0.19 -6.57 11.33
CA LEU A 68 -0.55 -5.15 11.43
C LEU A 68 -0.01 -4.52 12.71
N ARG A 69 -0.03 -5.25 13.82
CA ARG A 69 0.52 -4.74 15.08
C ARG A 69 2.01 -4.44 14.93
N ARG A 70 2.74 -5.33 14.26
CA ARG A 70 4.16 -5.12 14.00
C ARG A 70 4.40 -3.91 13.11
N LEU A 71 3.59 -3.75 12.06
CA LEU A 71 3.72 -2.60 11.16
C LEU A 71 3.44 -1.29 11.88
N ARG A 72 2.43 -1.26 12.73
CA ARG A 72 2.03 -0.04 13.44
C ARG A 72 3.02 0.41 14.50
N GLN A 73 3.97 -0.44 14.84
CA GLN A 73 5.08 -0.05 15.73
C GLN A 73 6.15 0.77 15.02
N GLN A 74 6.14 0.81 13.70
CA GLN A 74 7.11 1.56 12.90
C GLN A 74 6.58 2.98 12.68
N GLN A 75 7.28 3.96 13.26
CA GLN A 75 6.80 5.35 13.26
C GLN A 75 6.74 5.96 11.87
N GLU A 76 7.64 5.56 10.98
CA GLU A 76 7.73 6.10 9.63
C GLU A 76 6.68 5.52 8.68
N LEU A 77 5.91 4.52 9.13
CA LEU A 77 4.94 3.84 8.29
C LEU A 77 3.53 4.23 8.69
N VAL A 78 2.77 4.73 7.71
CA VAL A 78 1.33 4.99 7.87
C VAL A 78 0.60 3.74 7.42
N VAL A 79 -0.22 3.17 8.31
CA VAL A 79 -0.99 1.95 8.00
C VAL A 79 -2.47 2.32 7.99
N TRP A 80 -3.14 2.04 6.87
CA TRP A 80 -4.57 2.23 6.75
C TRP A 80 -5.22 0.89 6.40
N THR A 81 -6.30 0.56 7.10
CA THR A 81 -7.03 -0.68 6.84
C THR A 81 -8.41 -0.38 6.29
N GLY A 82 -8.71 -0.96 5.12
CA GLY A 82 -10.04 -1.00 4.56
C GLY A 82 -10.82 -2.19 5.12
N ARG A 83 -11.89 -2.55 4.44
CA ARG A 83 -12.75 -3.65 4.86
C ARG A 83 -12.95 -4.66 3.74
N MET A 84 -13.33 -5.88 4.12
CA MET A 84 -13.77 -6.90 3.18
C MET A 84 -15.29 -6.97 3.19
N ALA A 85 -15.88 -7.29 2.04
CA ALA A 85 -17.30 -7.51 1.91
C ALA A 85 -17.55 -8.73 1.03
N GLN A 86 -18.60 -9.49 1.35
CA GLN A 86 -19.01 -10.60 0.51
C GLN A 86 -19.99 -10.14 -0.56
N ALA A 87 -19.78 -10.64 -1.78
CA ALA A 87 -20.72 -10.53 -2.89
C ALA A 87 -20.73 -11.88 -3.59
N ASP A 88 -21.91 -12.49 -3.70
CA ASP A 88 -22.09 -13.81 -4.32
C ASP A 88 -21.16 -14.87 -3.72
N GLY A 89 -20.98 -14.83 -2.39
CA GLY A 89 -20.15 -15.79 -1.67
C GLY A 89 -18.66 -15.56 -1.79
N VAL A 90 -18.23 -14.48 -2.46
CA VAL A 90 -16.82 -14.17 -2.67
C VAL A 90 -16.45 -12.93 -1.87
N TRP A 91 -15.31 -12.98 -1.18
CA TRP A 91 -14.79 -11.84 -0.43
C TRP A 91 -14.05 -10.87 -1.36
N HIS A 92 -14.38 -9.59 -1.22
CA HIS A 92 -13.76 -8.50 -2.00
C HIS A 92 -13.30 -7.39 -1.07
N GLU A 93 -12.17 -6.79 -1.39
CA GLU A 93 -11.72 -5.58 -0.71
C GLU A 93 -12.60 -4.40 -1.06
N LYS A 94 -12.88 -3.56 -0.07
CA LYS A 94 -13.65 -2.32 -0.27
C LYS A 94 -12.87 -1.14 0.28
N GLY A 95 -12.77 -0.10 -0.52
CA GLY A 95 -12.25 1.20 -0.10
C GLY A 95 -10.74 1.37 -0.21
N VAL A 96 -9.98 0.29 -0.45
CA VAL A 96 -8.51 0.39 -0.53
C VAL A 96 -8.08 1.24 -1.71
N ASP A 97 -8.57 0.91 -2.91
CA ASP A 97 -8.20 1.65 -4.13
C ASP A 97 -8.60 3.11 -4.06
N VAL A 98 -9.82 3.37 -3.55
CA VAL A 98 -10.34 4.73 -3.41
C VAL A 98 -9.48 5.52 -2.43
N LYS A 99 -9.08 4.89 -1.32
CA LYS A 99 -8.25 5.55 -0.31
C LYS A 99 -6.87 5.87 -0.86
N ILE A 100 -6.24 4.95 -1.58
CA ILE A 100 -4.93 5.19 -2.21
C ILE A 100 -5.03 6.36 -3.19
N ALA A 101 -6.01 6.31 -4.10
CA ALA A 101 -6.18 7.37 -5.10
C ALA A 101 -6.46 8.71 -4.45
N THR A 102 -7.32 8.74 -3.44
CA THR A 102 -7.67 9.97 -2.72
C THR A 102 -6.43 10.56 -2.03
N ASP A 103 -5.64 9.71 -1.36
CA ASP A 103 -4.44 10.18 -0.69
C ASP A 103 -3.39 10.70 -1.67
N MET A 104 -3.20 9.99 -2.79
CA MET A 104 -2.23 10.43 -3.81
C MET A 104 -2.57 11.82 -4.33
N VAL A 105 -3.83 12.04 -4.67
CA VAL A 105 -4.29 13.34 -5.22
C VAL A 105 -4.27 14.41 -4.13
N SER A 106 -4.81 14.11 -2.96
CA SER A 106 -4.91 15.07 -1.86
C SER A 106 -3.54 15.55 -1.39
N LEU A 107 -2.60 14.62 -1.22
CA LEU A 107 -1.27 14.97 -0.75
C LEU A 107 -0.46 15.71 -1.83
N ALA A 108 -0.68 15.38 -3.10
CA ALA A 108 -0.07 16.12 -4.20
C ALA A 108 -0.59 17.55 -4.27
N TYR A 109 -1.89 17.71 -4.14
CA TYR A 109 -2.52 19.04 -4.14
C TYR A 109 -2.01 19.91 -3.00
N ARG A 110 -1.74 19.29 -1.84
CA ARG A 110 -1.18 19.99 -0.67
C ARG A 110 0.33 20.17 -0.74
N ASP A 111 0.94 19.81 -1.85
CA ASP A 111 2.39 19.95 -2.09
C ASP A 111 3.25 19.22 -1.05
N LEU A 112 2.82 18.02 -0.66
CA LEU A 112 3.55 17.25 0.35
C LEU A 112 4.59 16.30 -0.23
N TYR A 113 4.62 16.12 -1.55
CA TYR A 113 5.65 15.32 -2.22
C TYR A 113 5.82 15.81 -3.66
N ASP A 114 6.94 15.40 -4.27
CA ASP A 114 7.26 15.75 -5.66
C ASP A 114 7.07 14.56 -6.60
N ALA A 115 7.35 13.36 -6.10
CA ALA A 115 7.20 12.14 -6.88
C ALA A 115 6.48 11.09 -6.05
N ALA A 116 5.52 10.40 -6.67
CA ALA A 116 4.79 9.30 -6.05
C ALA A 116 5.26 7.99 -6.63
N ILE A 117 5.50 7.01 -5.76
CA ILE A 117 5.76 5.63 -6.16
C ILE A 117 4.55 4.82 -5.71
N LEU A 118 3.83 4.26 -6.67
CA LEU A 118 2.70 3.38 -6.38
C LEU A 118 3.11 1.93 -6.58
N VAL A 119 3.00 1.14 -5.52
CA VAL A 119 3.34 -0.28 -5.56
C VAL A 119 2.03 -1.06 -5.54
N SER A 120 1.56 -1.47 -6.72
CA SER A 120 0.27 -2.11 -6.91
C SER A 120 0.29 -2.98 -8.16
N GLY A 121 -0.42 -4.10 -8.11
CA GLY A 121 -0.68 -4.92 -9.29
C GLY A 121 -1.99 -4.58 -9.98
N ASP A 122 -2.67 -3.51 -9.54
CA ASP A 122 -3.96 -3.12 -10.09
C ASP A 122 -3.77 -1.97 -11.08
N GLY A 123 -3.91 -2.29 -12.39
CA GLY A 123 -3.80 -1.31 -13.45
C GLY A 123 -4.82 -0.18 -13.38
N ASP A 124 -5.90 -0.38 -12.64
CA ASP A 124 -6.94 0.66 -12.48
C ASP A 124 -6.42 1.91 -11.78
N LEU A 125 -5.34 1.78 -11.00
CA LEU A 125 -4.73 2.92 -10.34
C LEU A 125 -3.70 3.65 -11.20
N ALA A 126 -3.26 3.03 -12.30
CA ALA A 126 -2.19 3.56 -13.14
C ALA A 126 -2.49 4.93 -13.76
N PRO A 127 -3.72 5.22 -14.23
CA PRO A 127 -3.99 6.49 -14.90
C PRO A 127 -4.31 7.65 -13.96
N PHE A 128 -4.24 7.49 -12.66
CA PHE A 128 -4.58 8.59 -11.75
C PHE A 128 -3.55 9.72 -11.89
N PRO A 129 -4.00 10.93 -12.24
CA PRO A 129 -3.10 12.07 -12.31
C PRO A 129 -2.70 12.53 -10.92
N THR A 130 -1.42 12.83 -10.75
CA THR A 130 -0.93 13.49 -9.56
C THR A 130 -0.48 14.89 -9.95
N VAL A 131 -0.97 15.90 -9.25
CA VAL A 131 -0.62 17.29 -9.55
C VAL A 131 0.85 17.50 -9.19
N SER A 132 1.64 17.94 -10.18
CA SER A 132 3.07 18.24 -9.98
C SER A 132 3.91 17.04 -9.53
N SER A 133 3.47 15.81 -9.82
CA SER A 133 4.16 14.61 -9.35
C SER A 133 4.46 13.65 -10.49
N THR A 134 5.52 12.87 -10.32
CA THR A 134 5.85 11.75 -11.18
C THR A 134 5.26 10.48 -10.60
N TYR A 135 4.72 9.65 -11.47
CA TYR A 135 4.04 8.43 -11.07
C TYR A 135 4.79 7.21 -11.61
N HIS A 136 4.99 6.21 -10.75
CA HIS A 136 5.62 4.95 -11.12
C HIS A 136 4.84 3.79 -10.52
N SER A 137 4.62 2.74 -11.33
CA SER A 137 4.05 1.48 -10.86
C SER A 137 5.08 0.36 -11.06
N TYR A 138 5.26 -0.46 -10.04
CA TYR A 138 6.31 -1.48 -10.03
C TYR A 138 5.80 -2.91 -10.00
N LEU A 139 4.47 -3.12 -10.01
CA LEU A 139 3.88 -4.46 -9.94
C LEU A 139 2.88 -4.76 -11.06
N ASP A 140 2.94 -4.03 -12.12
CA ASP A 140 2.03 -4.25 -13.26
C ASP A 140 2.31 -5.55 -14.00
#